data_c3533f2e5fa8f9f7cdb1713cbd6f1597
#
_entry.id   c3533f2e5fa8f9f7cdb1713cbd6f1597
#
_cell.length_a   1.000
_cell.length_b   1.000
_cell.length_c   1.000
_cell.angle_alpha   90.00
_cell.angle_beta   90.00
_cell.angle_gamma   90.00
#
_symmetry.space_group_name_H-M   'P 1'
#
loop_
_entity.id
_entity.type
_entity.pdbx_description
1 polymer ?
#
loop_
_entity_poly.entity_id
_entity_poly.type
_entity_poly.pdbx_seq_one_letter_code
_entity_poly.pdbx_strand_id
1 'polypeptide(L)'
;VDENGMFTNFPSLEYLYNTSEGHKAIGEYLQSCFASVGINMTLVNQEWNTFLNTRKDGEYSIARNGWLADYNDPICFLDMWITGSGNNDIQFGKGAHKDLAVYDLDLTPFGYDIVVENGTWAETYDVLIKEIKACTDAATRIDLMHYAEDMLMATGVIVPLYFYTDLYMLD
;
A
#
# COMPACT_ATOMS: atom_id res chain seq x y z
N VAL A 1 16.98 -25.01 5.23
CA VAL A 1 15.65 -25.38 5.76
C VAL A 1 15.83 -26.32 6.93
N ASP A 2 14.89 -26.30 7.84
CA ASP A 2 14.80 -27.24 8.95
C ASP A 2 14.21 -28.61 8.51
N GLU A 3 13.97 -29.50 9.47
CA GLU A 3 13.39 -30.84 9.24
C GLU A 3 11.94 -30.81 8.69
N ASN A 4 11.24 -29.66 8.86
CA ASN A 4 9.89 -29.44 8.38
C ASN A 4 9.85 -28.69 7.03
N GLY A 5 11.01 -28.42 6.42
CA GLY A 5 11.13 -27.68 5.16
C GLY A 5 11.05 -26.17 5.29
N MET A 6 11.11 -25.64 6.51
CA MET A 6 11.04 -24.19 6.75
C MET A 6 12.41 -23.54 6.62
N PHE A 7 12.49 -22.35 6.03
CA PHE A 7 13.72 -21.58 5.94
C PHE A 7 14.17 -21.12 7.34
N THR A 8 15.40 -21.45 7.72
CA THR A 8 15.95 -21.10 9.04
C THR A 8 16.61 -19.73 9.09
N ASN A 9 16.92 -19.16 7.93
CA ASN A 9 17.56 -17.84 7.77
C ASN A 9 16.65 -16.78 7.15
N PHE A 10 15.34 -17.06 7.03
CA PHE A 10 14.38 -16.08 6.59
C PHE A 10 14.04 -15.12 7.76
N PRO A 11 13.86 -13.82 7.50
CA PRO A 11 13.43 -12.89 8.53
C PRO A 11 12.11 -13.34 9.18
N SER A 12 11.93 -13.05 10.47
CA SER A 12 10.65 -13.27 11.13
C SER A 12 9.60 -12.36 10.50
N LEU A 13 8.51 -12.95 10.01
CA LEU A 13 7.37 -12.20 9.49
C LEU A 13 6.24 -12.18 10.50
N GLU A 14 5.65 -11.02 10.67
CA GLU A 14 4.46 -10.82 11.49
C GLU A 14 3.34 -10.22 10.62
N TYR A 15 2.15 -10.81 10.69
CA TYR A 15 0.95 -10.26 10.09
C TYR A 15 0.10 -9.58 11.15
N LEU A 16 0.10 -8.27 11.11
CA LEU A 16 -0.64 -7.41 12.03
C LEU A 16 -2.08 -7.20 11.55
N TYR A 17 -3.07 -7.46 12.40
CA TYR A 17 -4.48 -7.22 12.10
C TYR A 17 -5.25 -6.77 13.34
N ASN A 18 -6.34 -6.02 13.12
CA ASN A 18 -7.25 -5.65 14.20
C ASN A 18 -8.24 -6.77 14.49
N THR A 19 -8.70 -6.84 15.74
CA THR A 19 -9.61 -7.88 16.23
C THR A 19 -10.87 -7.98 15.36
N SER A 20 -10.98 -9.11 14.66
CA SER A 20 -12.12 -9.51 13.82
C SER A 20 -11.93 -10.95 13.39
N GLU A 21 -12.98 -11.76 13.45
CA GLU A 21 -12.95 -13.17 13.02
C GLU A 21 -12.62 -13.28 11.51
N GLY A 22 -13.16 -12.39 10.69
CA GLY A 22 -12.86 -12.37 9.25
C GLY A 22 -11.39 -12.04 8.96
N HIS A 23 -10.80 -11.08 9.66
CA HIS A 23 -9.38 -10.73 9.50
C HIS A 23 -8.47 -11.83 10.01
N LYS A 24 -8.86 -12.50 11.10
CA LYS A 24 -8.16 -13.67 11.61
C LYS A 24 -8.14 -14.81 10.59
N ALA A 25 -9.29 -15.15 10.01
CA ALA A 25 -9.40 -16.20 9.00
C ALA A 25 -8.52 -15.92 7.76
N ILE A 26 -8.47 -14.66 7.30
CA ILE A 26 -7.56 -14.24 6.22
C ILE A 26 -6.10 -14.43 6.66
N GLY A 27 -5.74 -14.00 7.86
CA GLY A 27 -4.39 -14.17 8.42
C GLY A 27 -3.99 -15.65 8.49
N GLU A 28 -4.85 -16.54 8.97
CA GLU A 28 -4.62 -17.97 9.03
C GLU A 28 -4.43 -18.59 7.65
N TYR A 29 -5.22 -18.14 6.67
CA TYR A 29 -5.05 -18.55 5.28
C TYR A 29 -3.69 -18.12 4.71
N LEU A 30 -3.32 -16.85 4.88
CA LEU A 30 -2.02 -16.33 4.44
C LEU A 30 -0.87 -17.06 5.13
N GLN A 31 -0.98 -17.31 6.43
CA GLN A 31 0.01 -18.07 7.20
C GLN A 31 0.22 -19.47 6.58
N SER A 32 -0.86 -20.16 6.20
CA SER A 32 -0.75 -21.46 5.54
C SER A 32 -0.11 -21.37 4.16
N CYS A 33 -0.38 -20.31 3.39
CA CYS A 33 0.26 -20.08 2.09
C CYS A 33 1.77 -19.85 2.25
N PHE A 34 2.19 -19.01 3.19
CA PHE A 34 3.61 -18.79 3.48
C PHE A 34 4.30 -20.07 3.96
N ALA A 35 3.67 -20.84 4.84
CA ALA A 35 4.19 -22.12 5.31
C ALA A 35 4.39 -23.12 4.16
N SER A 36 3.50 -23.13 3.16
CA SER A 36 3.63 -24.02 2.00
C SER A 36 4.86 -23.78 1.14
N VAL A 37 5.46 -22.60 1.26
CA VAL A 37 6.71 -22.21 0.58
C VAL A 37 7.90 -22.11 1.55
N GLY A 38 7.75 -22.63 2.76
CA GLY A 38 8.83 -22.73 3.75
C GLY A 38 9.06 -21.45 4.57
N ILE A 39 8.10 -20.53 4.62
CA ILE A 39 8.23 -19.27 5.36
C ILE A 39 7.30 -19.28 6.58
N ASN A 40 7.87 -19.02 7.76
CA ASN A 40 7.12 -18.83 8.99
C ASN A 40 6.58 -17.42 9.08
N MET A 41 5.27 -17.29 9.34
CA MET A 41 4.61 -16.03 9.64
C MET A 41 3.79 -16.17 10.92
N THR A 42 3.93 -15.22 11.82
CA THR A 42 3.13 -15.15 13.05
C THR A 42 1.98 -14.17 12.87
N LEU A 43 0.87 -14.43 13.58
CA LEU A 43 -0.31 -13.58 13.57
C LEU A 43 -0.30 -12.69 14.81
N VAL A 44 -0.38 -11.37 14.62
CA VAL A 44 -0.41 -10.38 15.70
C VAL A 44 -1.75 -9.67 15.70
N ASN A 45 -2.57 -9.97 16.70
CA ASN A 45 -3.87 -9.33 16.90
C ASN A 45 -3.73 -8.13 17.82
N GLN A 46 -4.34 -7.01 17.45
CA GLN A 46 -4.42 -5.82 18.29
C GLN A 46 -5.86 -5.28 18.33
N GLU A 47 -6.19 -4.60 19.43
CA GLU A 47 -7.39 -3.77 19.52
C GLU A 47 -7.28 -2.60 18.51
N TRP A 48 -8.42 -2.09 18.03
CA TRP A 48 -8.50 -1.16 16.92
C TRP A 48 -7.60 0.07 17.05
N ASN A 49 -7.64 0.75 18.19
CA ASN A 49 -6.86 1.98 18.38
C ASN A 49 -5.35 1.70 18.45
N THR A 50 -4.95 0.62 19.11
CA THR A 50 -3.56 0.19 19.16
C THR A 50 -3.08 -0.20 17.77
N PHE A 51 -3.87 -0.98 17.04
CA PHE A 51 -3.59 -1.38 15.66
C PHE A 51 -3.36 -0.18 14.74
N LEU A 52 -4.23 0.85 14.82
CA LEU A 52 -4.08 2.05 14.01
C LEU A 52 -2.77 2.78 14.28
N ASN A 53 -2.38 2.92 15.56
CA ASN A 53 -1.14 3.58 15.92
C ASN A 53 0.07 2.78 15.46
N THR A 54 0.14 1.48 15.78
CA THR A 54 1.23 0.59 15.34
C THR A 54 1.42 0.64 13.82
N ARG A 55 0.31 0.62 13.07
CA ARG A 55 0.35 0.71 11.61
C ARG A 55 0.83 2.08 11.12
N LYS A 56 0.33 3.18 11.71
CA LYS A 56 0.76 4.54 11.37
C LYS A 56 2.23 4.81 11.69
N ASP A 57 2.76 4.15 12.72
CA ASP A 57 4.16 4.27 13.10
C ASP A 57 5.07 3.36 12.27
N GLY A 58 4.50 2.51 11.41
CA GLY A 58 5.24 1.58 10.55
C GLY A 58 5.86 0.41 11.31
N GLU A 59 5.36 0.10 12.51
CA GLU A 59 5.88 -0.95 13.38
C GLU A 59 5.29 -2.33 13.07
N TYR A 60 5.52 -2.83 11.86
CA TYR A 60 5.02 -4.13 11.40
C TYR A 60 5.87 -4.68 10.24
N SER A 61 5.79 -5.99 10.00
CA SER A 61 6.32 -6.60 8.78
C SER A 61 5.27 -6.58 7.65
N ILE A 62 4.09 -7.09 7.96
CA ILE A 62 2.92 -7.09 7.06
C ILE A 62 1.73 -6.65 7.90
N ALA A 63 0.95 -5.70 7.42
CA ALA A 63 -0.25 -5.24 8.12
C ALA A 63 -1.48 -5.31 7.21
N ARG A 64 -2.59 -5.75 7.79
CA ARG A 64 -3.89 -5.60 7.15
C ARG A 64 -4.19 -4.12 6.96
N ASN A 65 -4.67 -3.75 5.79
CA ASN A 65 -5.26 -2.45 5.53
C ASN A 65 -6.59 -2.59 4.80
N GLY A 66 -7.39 -1.57 4.84
CA GLY A 66 -8.61 -1.42 4.06
C GLY A 66 -8.97 0.06 3.95
N TRP A 67 -9.47 0.45 2.79
CA TRP A 67 -9.81 1.83 2.51
C TRP A 67 -11.18 1.92 1.84
N LEU A 68 -11.97 2.88 2.26
CA LEU A 68 -13.20 3.29 1.60
C LEU A 68 -12.96 4.69 1.03
N ALA A 69 -13.43 4.94 -0.20
CA ALA A 69 -13.29 6.25 -0.81
C ALA A 69 -14.02 7.31 0.02
N ASP A 70 -13.37 8.44 0.30
CA ASP A 70 -13.97 9.57 1.01
C ASP A 70 -15.03 10.28 0.12
N TYR A 71 -14.87 10.20 -1.19
CA TYR A 71 -15.77 10.73 -2.21
C TYR A 71 -15.63 9.93 -3.51
N ASN A 72 -16.54 10.14 -4.45
CA ASN A 72 -16.58 9.37 -5.71
C ASN A 72 -15.48 9.81 -6.70
N ASP A 73 -14.25 9.50 -6.38
CA ASP A 73 -13.08 9.73 -7.24
C ASP A 73 -11.98 8.69 -6.92
N PRO A 74 -11.40 8.02 -7.94
CA PRO A 74 -10.33 7.03 -7.73
C PRO A 74 -9.09 7.59 -7.02
N ILE A 75 -8.85 8.90 -7.08
CA ILE A 75 -7.71 9.55 -6.42
C ILE A 75 -7.66 9.25 -4.92
N CYS A 76 -8.81 8.97 -4.28
CA CYS A 76 -8.88 8.58 -2.86
C CYS A 76 -8.04 7.35 -2.51
N PHE A 77 -7.75 6.48 -3.50
CA PHE A 77 -6.93 5.28 -3.32
C PHE A 77 -5.46 5.50 -3.66
N LEU A 78 -5.12 6.65 -4.25
CA LEU A 78 -3.78 6.99 -4.68
C LEU A 78 -3.14 8.06 -3.78
N ASP A 79 -3.88 9.10 -3.41
CA ASP A 79 -3.32 10.25 -2.71
C ASP A 79 -3.02 10.00 -1.23
N MET A 80 -3.48 8.88 -0.68
CA MET A 80 -3.15 8.48 0.69
C MET A 80 -1.66 8.11 0.86
N TRP A 81 -0.93 7.84 -0.21
CA TRP A 81 0.46 7.35 -0.17
C TRP A 81 1.51 8.45 -0.36
N ILE A 82 1.11 9.72 -0.51
CA ILE A 82 2.06 10.84 -0.58
C ILE A 82 2.76 11.07 0.75
N THR A 83 3.94 11.66 0.69
CA THR A 83 4.78 11.93 1.88
C THR A 83 4.04 12.70 2.96
N GLY A 84 3.22 13.68 2.59
CA GLY A 84 2.46 14.54 3.52
C GLY A 84 1.19 13.91 4.10
N SER A 85 0.77 12.72 3.63
CA SER A 85 -0.48 12.10 4.07
C SER A 85 -0.36 11.50 5.48
N GLY A 86 -1.39 11.73 6.31
CA GLY A 86 -1.56 11.03 7.60
C GLY A 86 -1.97 9.56 7.46
N ASN A 87 -2.31 9.11 6.25
CA ASN A 87 -2.71 7.74 5.92
C ASN A 87 -1.61 6.97 5.15
N ASN A 88 -0.42 7.56 5.01
CA ASN A 88 0.75 6.91 4.42
C ASN A 88 1.36 5.92 5.43
N ASP A 89 0.66 4.81 5.65
CA ASP A 89 1.03 3.79 6.63
C ASP A 89 2.25 2.94 6.18
N ILE A 90 2.57 2.97 4.88
CA ILE A 90 3.78 2.34 4.32
C ILE A 90 5.03 3.20 4.50
N GLN A 91 4.90 4.41 5.06
CA GLN A 91 5.99 5.31 5.43
C GLN A 91 6.83 5.82 4.24
N PHE A 92 6.31 5.84 3.01
CA PHE A 92 7.03 6.40 1.87
C PHE A 92 7.45 7.85 2.12
N GLY A 93 8.72 8.15 1.84
CA GLY A 93 9.32 9.47 2.05
C GLY A 93 9.51 9.85 3.52
N LYS A 94 9.37 8.92 4.47
CA LYS A 94 9.48 9.17 5.91
C LYS A 94 10.55 8.31 6.57
N GLY A 95 11.19 8.85 7.60
CA GLY A 95 12.12 8.11 8.46
C GLY A 95 13.18 7.34 7.68
N ALA A 96 13.28 6.03 7.93
CA ALA A 96 14.21 5.13 7.25
C ALA A 96 13.84 4.85 5.78
N HIS A 97 12.62 5.21 5.36
CA HIS A 97 12.09 4.95 4.02
C HIS A 97 12.10 6.19 3.11
N LYS A 98 12.69 7.30 3.54
CA LYS A 98 12.69 8.55 2.76
C LYS A 98 13.43 8.48 1.44
N ASP A 99 14.46 7.63 1.34
CA ASP A 99 15.33 7.49 0.17
C ASP A 99 15.16 6.13 -0.54
N LEU A 100 14.05 5.43 -0.29
CA LEU A 100 13.78 4.16 -0.93
C LEU A 100 13.54 4.35 -2.43
N ALA A 101 14.29 3.60 -3.21
CA ALA A 101 14.23 3.49 -4.66
C ALA A 101 14.40 4.84 -5.42
N VAL A 102 15.29 4.82 -6.39
CA VAL A 102 15.35 5.86 -7.43
C VAL A 102 14.23 5.58 -8.43
N TYR A 103 13.48 6.60 -8.80
CA TYR A 103 12.44 6.51 -9.81
C TYR A 103 12.45 7.74 -10.69
N ASP A 104 12.64 7.53 -11.99
CA ASP A 104 12.55 8.60 -12.99
C ASP A 104 11.09 8.81 -13.39
N LEU A 105 10.64 10.05 -13.34
CA LEU A 105 9.29 10.44 -13.76
C LEU A 105 9.37 11.27 -15.02
N ASP A 106 8.68 10.85 -16.07
CA ASP A 106 8.51 11.61 -17.30
C ASP A 106 7.02 11.77 -17.62
N LEU A 107 6.52 13.00 -17.50
CA LEU A 107 5.13 13.34 -17.82
C LEU A 107 4.96 13.99 -19.20
N THR A 108 6.03 14.07 -20.01
CA THR A 108 5.95 14.64 -21.37
C THR A 108 4.99 13.87 -22.30
N PRO A 109 4.81 12.53 -22.18
CA PRO A 109 3.82 11.81 -22.99
C PRO A 109 2.37 12.23 -22.71
N PHE A 110 2.13 12.85 -21.55
CA PHE A 110 0.79 13.35 -21.13
C PHE A 110 0.63 14.85 -21.38
N GLY A 111 1.62 15.49 -22.02
CA GLY A 111 1.58 16.92 -22.37
C GLY A 111 2.09 17.87 -21.28
N TYR A 112 2.76 17.36 -20.27
CA TYR A 112 3.39 18.17 -19.21
C TYR A 112 4.89 18.34 -19.49
N ASP A 113 5.42 19.53 -19.25
CA ASP A 113 6.88 19.79 -19.27
C ASP A 113 7.48 19.48 -17.88
N ILE A 114 7.36 18.21 -17.48
CA ILE A 114 7.83 17.72 -16.18
C ILE A 114 8.61 16.43 -16.39
N VAL A 115 9.91 16.49 -16.07
CA VAL A 115 10.82 15.37 -16.02
C VAL A 115 11.58 15.43 -14.70
N VAL A 116 11.61 14.35 -13.95
CA VAL A 116 12.40 14.18 -12.72
C VAL A 116 13.35 13.03 -12.95
N GLU A 117 14.64 13.30 -12.96
CA GLU A 117 15.69 12.29 -13.09
C GLU A 117 16.33 11.99 -11.74
N ASN A 118 16.57 10.72 -11.45
CA ASN A 118 17.17 10.25 -10.20
C ASN A 118 16.46 10.72 -8.91
N GLY A 119 15.16 10.98 -8.98
CA GLY A 119 14.34 11.30 -7.81
C GLY A 119 14.15 10.09 -6.91
N THR A 120 13.77 10.33 -5.65
CA THR A 120 13.25 9.24 -4.82
C THR A 120 11.85 8.85 -5.27
N TRP A 121 11.43 7.60 -5.03
CA TRP A 121 10.07 7.18 -5.35
C TRP A 121 9.02 8.10 -4.74
N ALA A 122 9.21 8.49 -3.48
CA ALA A 122 8.25 9.34 -2.77
C ALA A 122 8.15 10.75 -3.39
N GLU A 123 9.28 11.37 -3.73
CA GLU A 123 9.29 12.71 -4.38
C GLU A 123 8.61 12.68 -5.74
N THR A 124 8.91 11.68 -6.57
CA THR A 124 8.30 11.54 -7.90
C THR A 124 6.82 11.22 -7.81
N TYR A 125 6.41 10.38 -6.84
CA TYR A 125 5.00 10.10 -6.59
C TYR A 125 4.24 11.33 -6.11
N ASP A 126 4.81 12.12 -5.20
CA ASP A 126 4.23 13.38 -4.74
C ASP A 126 4.00 14.37 -5.91
N VAL A 127 4.97 14.46 -6.83
CA VAL A 127 4.82 15.28 -8.06
C VAL A 127 3.67 14.76 -8.92
N LEU A 128 3.63 13.46 -9.19
CA LEU A 128 2.59 12.86 -10.02
C LEU A 128 1.18 13.07 -9.43
N ILE A 129 0.99 12.81 -8.15
CA ILE A 129 -0.30 13.03 -7.48
C ILE A 129 -0.72 14.49 -7.50
N LYS A 130 0.21 15.42 -7.34
CA LYS A 130 -0.07 16.87 -7.46
C LYS A 130 -0.60 17.22 -8.85
N GLU A 131 0.01 16.71 -9.91
CA GLU A 131 -0.41 16.98 -11.29
C GLU A 131 -1.76 16.31 -11.60
N ILE A 132 -2.02 15.10 -11.12
CA ILE A 132 -3.34 14.46 -11.21
C ILE A 132 -4.44 15.34 -10.60
N LYS A 133 -4.19 15.90 -9.42
CA LYS A 133 -5.14 16.79 -8.74
C LYS A 133 -5.38 18.11 -9.46
N ALA A 134 -4.39 18.60 -10.19
CA ALA A 134 -4.49 19.84 -10.98
C ALA A 134 -5.07 19.61 -12.39
N CYS A 135 -5.07 18.36 -12.87
CA CYS A 135 -5.50 18.02 -14.23
C CYS A 135 -7.01 18.19 -14.40
N THR A 136 -7.44 18.99 -15.37
CA THR A 136 -8.85 19.25 -15.69
C THR A 136 -9.35 18.46 -16.90
N ASP A 137 -8.45 17.92 -17.72
CA ASP A 137 -8.83 17.00 -18.79
C ASP A 137 -9.08 15.60 -18.25
N ALA A 138 -10.31 15.11 -18.40
CA ALA A 138 -10.74 13.86 -17.77
C ALA A 138 -9.98 12.62 -18.31
N ALA A 139 -9.67 12.60 -19.60
CA ALA A 139 -8.97 11.46 -20.20
C ALA A 139 -7.51 11.41 -19.74
N THR A 140 -6.79 12.51 -19.86
CA THR A 140 -5.41 12.63 -19.36
C THR A 140 -5.32 12.34 -17.87
N ARG A 141 -6.31 12.78 -17.09
CA ARG A 141 -6.33 12.53 -15.65
C ARG A 141 -6.46 11.03 -15.31
N ILE A 142 -7.27 10.29 -16.05
CA ILE A 142 -7.40 8.84 -15.90
C ILE A 142 -6.08 8.15 -16.24
N ASP A 143 -5.44 8.52 -17.35
CA ASP A 143 -4.16 7.95 -17.77
C ASP A 143 -3.07 8.18 -16.71
N LEU A 144 -3.01 9.40 -16.15
CA LEU A 144 -2.10 9.72 -15.05
C LEU A 144 -2.40 8.92 -13.77
N MET A 145 -3.68 8.67 -13.45
CA MET A 145 -4.05 7.82 -12.32
C MET A 145 -3.65 6.36 -12.53
N HIS A 146 -3.80 5.81 -13.73
CA HIS A 146 -3.28 4.48 -14.06
C HIS A 146 -1.75 4.43 -13.91
N TYR A 147 -1.05 5.47 -14.37
CA TYR A 147 0.40 5.53 -14.19
C TYR A 147 0.80 5.56 -12.70
N ALA A 148 0.07 6.30 -11.87
CA ALA A 148 0.31 6.32 -10.42
C ALA A 148 0.02 4.96 -9.76
N GLU A 149 -1.03 4.26 -10.18
CA GLU A 149 -1.35 2.92 -9.72
C GLU A 149 -0.25 1.92 -10.10
N ASP A 150 0.18 1.91 -11.36
CA ASP A 150 1.27 1.06 -11.84
C ASP A 150 2.57 1.32 -11.06
N MET A 151 2.90 2.59 -10.84
CA MET A 151 4.06 3.01 -10.06
C MET A 151 3.98 2.51 -8.61
N LEU A 152 2.80 2.60 -7.99
CA LEU A 152 2.56 2.13 -6.63
C LEU A 152 2.65 0.60 -6.55
N MET A 153 1.96 -0.11 -7.44
CA MET A 153 1.91 -1.57 -7.47
C MET A 153 3.27 -2.20 -7.78
N ALA A 154 4.09 -1.56 -8.61
CA ALA A 154 5.45 -2.02 -8.92
C ALA A 154 6.38 -2.07 -7.70
N THR A 155 6.07 -1.35 -6.63
CA THR A 155 6.84 -1.41 -5.37
C THR A 155 6.65 -2.73 -4.61
N GLY A 156 5.54 -3.43 -4.83
CA GLY A 156 5.17 -4.65 -4.10
C GLY A 156 4.81 -4.42 -2.62
N VAL A 157 4.70 -3.17 -2.16
CA VAL A 157 4.37 -2.85 -0.75
C VAL A 157 2.88 -3.00 -0.44
N ILE A 158 2.05 -3.03 -1.49
CA ILE A 158 0.60 -3.21 -1.38
C ILE A 158 0.21 -4.45 -2.18
N VAL A 159 -0.58 -5.31 -1.55
CA VAL A 159 -1.14 -6.50 -2.18
C VAL A 159 -2.66 -6.45 -2.02
N PRO A 160 -3.42 -6.03 -3.05
CA PRO A 160 -4.88 -6.04 -3.02
C PRO A 160 -5.40 -7.47 -2.90
N LEU A 161 -6.34 -7.70 -1.97
CA LEU A 161 -6.92 -9.02 -1.73
C LEU A 161 -8.36 -9.11 -2.26
N TYR A 162 -9.18 -8.10 -1.97
CA TYR A 162 -10.58 -8.08 -2.39
C TYR A 162 -11.17 -6.67 -2.30
N PHE A 163 -12.27 -6.45 -3.01
CA PHE A 163 -13.10 -5.26 -2.86
C PHE A 163 -14.16 -5.50 -1.81
N TYR A 164 -14.43 -4.48 -0.99
CA TYR A 164 -15.59 -4.49 -0.10
C TYR A 164 -16.89 -4.49 -0.90
N THR A 165 -17.86 -5.22 -0.40
CA THR A 165 -19.23 -5.23 -0.92
C THR A 165 -20.20 -4.92 0.20
N ASP A 166 -21.07 -3.94 -0.02
CA ASP A 166 -22.13 -3.61 0.92
C ASP A 166 -23.40 -4.36 0.56
N LEU A 167 -24.03 -4.95 1.58
CA LEU A 167 -25.36 -5.55 1.46
C LEU A 167 -26.38 -4.54 1.96
N TYR A 168 -27.33 -4.18 1.11
CA TYR A 168 -28.46 -3.32 1.47
C TYR A 168 -29.75 -3.93 0.95
N MET A 169 -30.86 -3.69 1.70
CA MET A 169 -32.20 -3.97 1.26
C MET A 169 -32.86 -2.68 0.81
N LEU A 170 -33.60 -2.76 -0.29
CA LEU A 170 -34.53 -1.71 -0.72
C LEU A 170 -35.92 -2.15 -0.32
N ASP A 171 -36.65 -1.28 0.41
CA ASP A 171 -38.05 -1.46 0.74
C ASP A 171 -38.94 -1.15 -0.48
#